data_d6fe71000b7bb41235c6865b4aed96dc
#
_entry.id   d6fe71000b7bb41235c6865b4aed96dc
#
_cell.length_a   1.000
_cell.length_b   1.000
_cell.length_c   1.000
_cell.angle_alpha   90.00
_cell.angle_beta   90.00
_cell.angle_gamma   90.00
#
_symmetry.space_group_name_H-M   'P 1'
#
loop_
_entity.id
_entity.type
_entity.pdbx_description
1 polymer ?
#
loop_
_entity_poly.entity_id
_entity_poly.type
_entity_poly.pdbx_seq_one_letter_code
_entity_poly.pdbx_strand_id
1 'polypeptide(L)'
;LFKKIMALVAVGVLATACGSGGDTTAEGGAPAASGGGDSTITMGFAQVGAESGWRTANTKSVQESAKAAGIDLKFSDAQQKQENQIKAIRSYIQQKVDVIAFSPVVESGWDTVLQEAKAANIPVILTDRAVDSADTTLYKTFLGSDFVEEGKKAGQWLVEQYASETGDVNIVELQGTTGSAPANDRKAGFGEVIGADPKFKVIASQSGDFTRAKGKEVMDAFLKANPDIDVLYAHNDDMGLGAIEAIEGAGKVPGKDIKIITVDAVKDGMQALADGKINYIVECSPLLGPQLMDLAKKVLAGETVPTRVVTEETTFTQEQAKQALPSRQY
;
A
#
# COMPACT_ATOMS: atom_id res chain seq x y z
N LEU A 1 25.32 54.98 -21.54
CA LEU A 1 24.80 56.37 -21.72
C LEU A 1 23.56 56.54 -20.84
N PHE A 2 23.70 57.27 -19.72
CA PHE A 2 22.96 58.44 -19.22
C PHE A 2 21.42 58.26 -19.06
N LYS A 3 20.72 58.65 -18.01
CA LYS A 3 20.86 59.55 -16.81
C LYS A 3 19.64 59.23 -15.96
N LYS A 4 19.71 59.05 -14.65
CA LYS A 4 19.51 59.97 -13.49
C LYS A 4 18.34 60.97 -13.62
N ILE A 5 17.50 60.99 -12.55
CA ILE A 5 17.03 62.14 -11.76
C ILE A 5 15.82 61.63 -10.94
N MET A 6 15.76 61.49 -9.66
CA MET A 6 15.90 62.33 -8.46
C MET A 6 14.77 63.41 -8.27
N ALA A 7 14.19 63.35 -7.10
CA ALA A 7 13.72 64.40 -6.19
C ALA A 7 12.26 64.26 -5.82
N LEU A 8 11.80 64.42 -4.67
CA LEU A 8 12.09 64.93 -3.29
C LEU A 8 10.77 65.53 -2.72
N VAL A 9 10.45 65.18 -1.49
CA VAL A 9 9.95 66.08 -0.39
C VAL A 9 8.51 66.63 -0.41
N ALA A 10 7.68 66.45 0.61
CA ALA A 10 7.48 67.25 1.84
C ALA A 10 6.25 66.70 2.64
N VAL A 11 6.31 66.41 3.91
CA VAL A 11 6.26 67.17 5.14
C VAL A 11 4.90 67.88 5.43
N GLY A 12 4.39 67.54 6.63
CA GLY A 12 3.54 68.38 7.44
C GLY A 12 2.12 67.81 7.64
N VAL A 13 1.42 67.79 8.79
CA VAL A 13 1.53 68.59 10.03
C VAL A 13 0.76 67.86 11.14
N LEU A 14 1.25 67.95 12.36
CA LEU A 14 0.58 67.58 13.62
C LEU A 14 -0.65 68.46 13.91
N ALA A 15 -1.64 67.86 14.48
CA ALA A 15 -2.60 68.62 15.35
C ALA A 15 -3.02 67.76 16.56
N THR A 16 -2.58 68.17 17.71
CA THR A 16 -3.03 67.78 19.06
C THR A 16 -4.34 68.45 19.40
N ALA A 17 -5.26 67.70 19.99
CA ALA A 17 -6.30 68.28 20.85
C ALA A 17 -6.61 67.34 22.01
N CYS A 18 -6.32 67.78 23.21
CA CYS A 18 -6.75 67.20 24.46
C CYS A 18 -8.24 67.56 24.71
N GLY A 19 -8.97 66.62 25.32
CA GLY A 19 -10.29 66.83 25.85
C GLY A 19 -10.65 65.72 26.86
N SER A 20 -10.78 66.13 28.11
CA SER A 20 -10.93 65.35 29.34
C SER A 20 -12.35 64.79 29.53
N GLY A 21 -12.44 63.64 30.21
CA GLY A 21 -13.47 63.39 31.28
C GLY A 21 -14.60 62.46 30.90
N GLY A 22 -14.72 61.34 31.63
CA GLY A 22 -15.95 60.54 31.70
C GLY A 22 -15.73 59.06 32.01
N ASP A 23 -15.76 58.80 33.30
CA ASP A 23 -15.82 57.46 33.91
C ASP A 23 -17.08 56.70 33.47
N THR A 24 -16.99 55.38 33.06
CA THR A 24 -17.95 54.35 33.47
C THR A 24 -17.56 52.96 32.89
N THR A 25 -17.43 52.03 33.83
CA THR A 25 -17.74 50.59 33.81
C THR A 25 -17.12 49.67 32.75
N ALA A 26 -16.29 48.75 33.25
CA ALA A 26 -15.74 47.54 32.63
C ALA A 26 -16.87 46.57 32.21
N GLU A 27 -16.92 46.20 30.94
CA GLU A 27 -17.46 44.95 30.51
C GLU A 27 -16.34 44.14 29.82
N GLY A 28 -16.15 42.94 30.36
CA GLY A 28 -15.13 42.01 29.91
C GLY A 28 -15.35 41.54 28.45
N GLY A 29 -14.56 42.06 27.57
CA GLY A 29 -14.40 41.49 26.24
C GLY A 29 -13.64 40.17 26.36
N ALA A 30 -14.33 39.06 26.13
CA ALA A 30 -13.69 37.79 25.91
C ALA A 30 -12.69 37.94 24.75
N PRO A 31 -11.48 37.34 24.83
CA PRO A 31 -10.58 37.32 23.67
C PRO A 31 -11.29 36.63 22.52
N ALA A 32 -11.42 37.32 21.40
CA ALA A 32 -11.83 36.73 20.16
C ALA A 32 -10.91 35.55 19.89
N ALA A 33 -11.50 34.37 19.80
CA ALA A 33 -10.80 33.21 19.31
C ALA A 33 -10.16 33.59 17.97
N SER A 34 -8.84 33.64 17.92
CA SER A 34 -8.10 33.80 16.70
C SER A 34 -8.53 32.68 15.79
N GLY A 35 -9.18 33.02 14.67
CA GLY A 35 -9.54 32.09 13.64
C GLY A 35 -8.28 31.28 13.26
N GLY A 36 -8.34 29.97 13.47
CA GLY A 36 -7.32 29.06 13.00
C GLY A 36 -7.20 29.24 11.50
N GLY A 37 -6.09 29.80 11.03
CA GLY A 37 -5.70 29.73 9.66
C GLY A 37 -5.66 28.24 9.31
N ASP A 38 -6.30 27.89 8.19
CA ASP A 38 -6.33 26.52 7.66
C ASP A 38 -4.89 26.18 7.24
N SER A 39 -4.10 25.71 8.21
CA SER A 39 -2.72 25.31 7.95
C SER A 39 -2.78 24.03 7.13
N THR A 40 -2.24 24.08 5.92
CA THR A 40 -2.16 22.91 5.03
C THR A 40 -1.49 21.75 5.76
N ILE A 41 -2.18 20.63 5.87
CA ILE A 41 -1.63 19.41 6.46
C ILE A 41 -0.43 18.94 5.62
N THR A 42 0.70 18.69 6.27
CA THR A 42 1.90 18.11 5.64
C THR A 42 2.00 16.65 6.03
N MET A 43 1.99 15.74 5.04
CA MET A 43 2.13 14.30 5.23
C MET A 43 3.45 13.80 4.66
N GLY A 44 4.24 13.08 5.46
CA GLY A 44 5.34 12.26 4.96
C GLY A 44 4.82 10.88 4.52
N PHE A 45 5.11 10.46 3.29
CA PHE A 45 4.76 9.12 2.80
C PHE A 45 5.97 8.38 2.27
N ALA A 46 6.37 7.28 2.95
CA ALA A 46 7.48 6.43 2.52
C ALA A 46 6.95 5.16 1.85
N GLN A 47 7.01 5.13 0.51
CA GLN A 47 6.60 4.00 -0.31
C GLN A 47 7.67 2.91 -0.34
N VAL A 48 7.25 1.64 -0.53
CA VAL A 48 8.14 0.48 -0.71
C VAL A 48 9.07 0.66 -1.92
N GLY A 49 8.50 0.98 -3.07
CA GLY A 49 9.18 1.03 -4.36
C GLY A 49 8.21 1.23 -5.50
N ALA A 50 8.55 0.70 -6.66
CA ALA A 50 7.71 0.62 -7.87
C ALA A 50 7.83 -0.78 -8.50
N GLU A 51 7.83 -1.82 -7.66
CA GLU A 51 8.17 -3.20 -8.02
C GLU A 51 7.09 -3.89 -8.86
N SER A 52 5.86 -3.38 -8.84
CA SER A 52 4.71 -4.01 -9.48
C SER A 52 3.72 -2.99 -10.04
N GLY A 53 2.81 -3.44 -10.90
CA GLY A 53 1.67 -2.66 -11.38
C GLY A 53 0.77 -2.21 -10.22
N TRP A 54 0.54 -3.09 -9.25
CA TRP A 54 -0.20 -2.78 -8.02
C TRP A 54 0.45 -1.62 -7.25
N ARG A 55 1.77 -1.68 -7.02
CA ARG A 55 2.50 -0.64 -6.28
C ARG A 55 2.45 0.71 -6.98
N THR A 56 2.56 0.71 -8.31
CA THR A 56 2.44 1.92 -9.12
C THR A 56 1.05 2.54 -9.00
N ALA A 57 0.00 1.72 -9.04
CA ALA A 57 -1.38 2.16 -8.84
C ALA A 57 -1.63 2.69 -7.42
N ASN A 58 -1.07 2.04 -6.39
CA ASN A 58 -1.14 2.50 -5.00
C ASN A 58 -0.47 3.87 -4.82
N THR A 59 0.74 4.05 -5.36
CA THR A 59 1.44 5.34 -5.34
C THR A 59 0.60 6.43 -5.98
N LYS A 60 0.04 6.18 -7.17
CA LYS A 60 -0.85 7.11 -7.86
C LYS A 60 -2.07 7.46 -7.02
N SER A 61 -2.73 6.45 -6.45
CA SER A 61 -3.90 6.64 -5.58
C SER A 61 -3.59 7.57 -4.40
N VAL A 62 -2.46 7.36 -3.71
CA VAL A 62 -2.03 8.19 -2.58
C VAL A 62 -1.74 9.63 -3.03
N GLN A 63 -0.98 9.82 -4.12
CA GLN A 63 -0.61 11.15 -4.63
C GLN A 63 -1.82 11.95 -5.11
N GLU A 64 -2.72 11.33 -5.87
CA GLU A 64 -3.94 11.99 -6.36
C GLU A 64 -4.89 12.34 -5.23
N SER A 65 -5.04 11.45 -4.24
CA SER A 65 -5.89 11.68 -3.08
C SER A 65 -5.34 12.77 -2.16
N ALA A 66 -4.03 12.83 -1.94
CA ALA A 66 -3.40 13.89 -1.17
C ALA A 66 -3.64 15.27 -1.84
N LYS A 67 -3.44 15.34 -3.16
CA LYS A 67 -3.72 16.54 -3.95
C LYS A 67 -5.20 16.97 -3.84
N ALA A 68 -6.12 16.02 -3.99
CA ALA A 68 -7.56 16.27 -3.90
C ALA A 68 -7.99 16.72 -2.49
N ALA A 69 -7.32 16.20 -1.46
CA ALA A 69 -7.57 16.54 -0.07
C ALA A 69 -6.92 17.84 0.41
N GLY A 70 -6.08 18.50 -0.43
CA GLY A 70 -5.31 19.69 -0.10
C GLY A 70 -4.16 19.41 0.88
N ILE A 71 -3.63 18.18 0.90
CA ILE A 71 -2.52 17.75 1.75
C ILE A 71 -1.19 17.93 1.00
N ASP A 72 -0.21 18.60 1.63
CA ASP A 72 1.16 18.71 1.12
C ASP A 72 1.90 17.39 1.36
N LEU A 73 2.02 16.57 0.32
CA LEU A 73 2.61 15.24 0.39
C LEU A 73 4.12 15.28 0.15
N LYS A 74 4.90 14.91 1.16
CA LYS A 74 6.34 14.63 1.06
C LYS A 74 6.54 13.16 0.75
N PHE A 75 6.66 12.83 -0.53
CA PHE A 75 6.78 11.45 -1.01
C PHE A 75 8.24 11.00 -1.10
N SER A 76 8.51 9.75 -0.69
CA SER A 76 9.80 9.08 -0.88
C SER A 76 9.59 7.66 -1.38
N ASP A 77 10.35 7.26 -2.39
CA ASP A 77 10.45 5.88 -2.88
C ASP A 77 11.68 5.22 -2.26
N ALA A 78 11.47 4.12 -1.55
CA ALA A 78 12.54 3.40 -0.85
C ALA A 78 13.31 2.41 -1.74
N GLN A 79 12.88 2.18 -2.97
CA GLN A 79 13.52 1.23 -3.89
C GLN A 79 13.67 -0.17 -3.28
N GLN A 80 12.61 -0.62 -2.57
CA GLN A 80 12.53 -1.90 -1.86
C GLN A 80 13.61 -2.08 -0.75
N LYS A 81 14.14 -0.97 -0.20
CA LYS A 81 15.18 -0.99 0.83
C LYS A 81 14.67 -0.37 2.12
N GLN A 82 14.60 -1.17 3.19
CA GLN A 82 14.15 -0.72 4.50
C GLN A 82 14.96 0.46 5.03
N GLU A 83 16.29 0.44 4.83
CA GLU A 83 17.14 1.55 5.26
C GLU A 83 16.80 2.89 4.60
N ASN A 84 16.27 2.87 3.38
CA ASN A 84 15.81 4.08 2.70
C ASN A 84 14.50 4.59 3.30
N GLN A 85 13.58 3.67 3.68
CA GLN A 85 12.35 4.07 4.39
C GLN A 85 12.67 4.67 5.76
N ILE A 86 13.56 4.05 6.52
CA ILE A 86 14.00 4.57 7.83
C ILE A 86 14.61 5.98 7.68
N LYS A 87 15.45 6.20 6.66
CA LYS A 87 16.00 7.53 6.34
C LYS A 87 14.91 8.53 5.99
N ALA A 88 13.92 8.12 5.18
CA ALA A 88 12.80 8.98 4.80
C ALA A 88 11.96 9.37 6.02
N ILE A 89 11.61 8.42 6.88
CA ILE A 89 10.84 8.68 8.10
C ILE A 89 11.60 9.66 9.03
N ARG A 90 12.91 9.46 9.24
CA ARG A 90 13.74 10.40 10.02
C ARG A 90 13.79 11.80 9.39
N SER A 91 13.84 11.88 8.05
CA SER A 91 13.76 13.16 7.35
C SER A 91 12.41 13.86 7.59
N TYR A 92 11.30 13.11 7.58
CA TYR A 92 9.97 13.66 7.88
C TYR A 92 9.87 14.16 9.33
N ILE A 93 10.46 13.41 10.28
CA ILE A 93 10.54 13.86 11.69
C ILE A 93 11.32 15.17 11.80
N GLN A 94 12.46 15.31 11.13
CA GLN A 94 13.25 16.53 11.10
C GLN A 94 12.50 17.71 10.46
N GLN A 95 11.72 17.45 9.42
CA GLN A 95 10.86 18.43 8.74
C GLN A 95 9.61 18.79 9.55
N LYS A 96 9.34 18.07 10.65
CA LYS A 96 8.17 18.25 11.50
C LYS A 96 6.85 18.17 10.71
N VAL A 97 6.73 17.16 9.87
CA VAL A 97 5.45 16.89 9.17
C VAL A 97 4.34 16.62 10.20
N ASP A 98 3.10 16.87 9.85
CA ASP A 98 1.96 16.69 10.76
C ASP A 98 1.62 15.22 10.98
N VAL A 99 1.84 14.37 9.96
CA VAL A 99 1.57 12.93 10.01
C VAL A 99 2.54 12.18 9.10
N ILE A 100 2.92 10.98 9.51
CA ILE A 100 3.70 10.06 8.69
C ILE A 100 2.83 8.85 8.33
N ALA A 101 2.81 8.47 7.05
CA ALA A 101 2.27 7.20 6.62
C ALA A 101 3.32 6.41 5.83
N PHE A 102 3.31 5.09 5.92
CA PHE A 102 4.22 4.27 5.12
C PHE A 102 3.71 2.84 4.97
N SER A 103 4.19 2.18 3.91
CA SER A 103 4.01 0.76 3.66
C SER A 103 5.35 0.05 3.91
N PRO A 104 5.52 -0.74 4.98
CA PRO A 104 6.81 -1.33 5.33
C PRO A 104 7.34 -2.29 4.26
N VAL A 105 8.65 -2.25 3.95
CA VAL A 105 9.27 -3.24 3.05
C VAL A 105 9.22 -4.64 3.65
N VAL A 106 9.55 -4.75 4.94
CA VAL A 106 9.49 -5.97 5.76
C VAL A 106 8.81 -5.66 7.09
N GLU A 107 8.40 -6.68 7.85
CA GLU A 107 7.65 -6.49 9.11
C GLU A 107 8.52 -6.04 10.27
N SER A 108 9.77 -6.51 10.35
CA SER A 108 10.63 -6.32 11.52
C SER A 108 11.54 -5.09 11.44
N GLY A 109 12.05 -4.62 12.61
CA GLY A 109 13.10 -3.61 12.69
C GLY A 109 12.60 -2.15 12.67
N TRP A 110 11.34 -1.91 12.99
CA TRP A 110 10.70 -0.57 12.92
C TRP A 110 10.63 0.17 14.25
N ASP A 111 10.68 -0.54 15.39
CA ASP A 111 10.40 0.02 16.71
C ASP A 111 11.20 1.29 17.00
N THR A 112 12.49 1.32 16.68
CA THR A 112 13.36 2.47 16.96
C THR A 112 12.86 3.72 16.24
N VAL A 113 12.63 3.66 14.93
CA VAL A 113 12.21 4.86 14.18
C VAL A 113 10.78 5.26 14.48
N LEU A 114 9.90 4.31 14.83
CA LEU A 114 8.54 4.59 15.29
C LEU A 114 8.54 5.24 16.67
N GLN A 115 9.44 4.84 17.59
CA GLN A 115 9.66 5.52 18.86
C GLN A 115 10.19 6.95 18.66
N GLU A 116 11.09 7.17 17.69
CA GLU A 116 11.55 8.51 17.31
C GLU A 116 10.38 9.40 16.84
N ALA A 117 9.48 8.89 16.01
CA ALA A 117 8.27 9.62 15.57
C ALA A 117 7.33 9.92 16.74
N LYS A 118 7.08 8.93 17.62
CA LYS A 118 6.27 9.09 18.83
C LYS A 118 6.85 10.15 19.78
N ALA A 119 8.17 10.15 19.99
CA ALA A 119 8.85 11.16 20.83
C ALA A 119 8.75 12.58 20.23
N ALA A 120 8.69 12.68 18.91
CA ALA A 120 8.45 13.94 18.20
C ALA A 120 6.97 14.36 18.17
N ASN A 121 6.06 13.59 18.77
CA ASN A 121 4.61 13.75 18.73
C ASN A 121 4.02 13.74 17.30
N ILE A 122 4.64 13.01 16.38
CA ILE A 122 4.14 12.85 15.01
C ILE A 122 3.41 11.51 14.93
N PRO A 123 2.09 11.49 14.67
CA PRO A 123 1.34 10.26 14.52
C PRO A 123 1.77 9.49 13.27
N VAL A 124 1.77 8.16 13.38
CA VAL A 124 2.09 7.26 12.28
C VAL A 124 0.85 6.46 11.88
N ILE A 125 0.62 6.29 10.59
CA ILE A 125 -0.39 5.42 9.99
C ILE A 125 0.31 4.38 9.13
N LEU A 126 0.04 3.10 9.40
CA LEU A 126 0.48 2.02 8.52
C LEU A 126 -0.53 1.86 7.39
N THR A 127 -0.03 1.66 6.18
CA THR A 127 -0.87 1.40 5.00
C THR A 127 -0.35 0.22 4.22
N ASP A 128 -1.24 -0.58 3.64
CA ASP A 128 -0.96 -1.79 2.88
C ASP A 128 -0.30 -2.90 3.75
N ARG A 129 0.91 -2.69 4.26
CA ARG A 129 1.69 -3.70 5.00
C ARG A 129 1.77 -3.40 6.50
N ALA A 130 1.82 -4.44 7.32
CA ALA A 130 1.98 -4.36 8.77
C ALA A 130 3.45 -4.33 9.20
N VAL A 131 3.68 -3.94 10.45
CA VAL A 131 4.94 -4.12 11.17
C VAL A 131 4.78 -5.17 12.26
N ASP A 132 5.84 -5.92 12.54
CA ASP A 132 5.95 -6.83 13.68
C ASP A 132 6.48 -6.04 14.90
N SER A 133 5.56 -5.38 15.58
CA SER A 133 5.87 -4.64 16.82
C SER A 133 4.92 -5.05 17.93
N ALA A 134 5.48 -5.38 19.09
CA ALA A 134 4.70 -5.67 20.29
C ALA A 134 4.06 -4.39 20.90
N ASP A 135 4.60 -3.20 20.61
CA ASP A 135 4.03 -1.92 21.04
C ASP A 135 3.11 -1.32 20.00
N THR A 136 1.83 -1.70 20.05
CA THR A 136 0.79 -1.18 19.14
C THR A 136 0.50 0.31 19.33
N THR A 137 1.10 0.98 20.33
CA THR A 137 0.96 2.43 20.53
C THR A 137 1.89 3.26 19.65
N LEU A 138 2.78 2.61 18.88
CA LEU A 138 3.73 3.25 17.98
C LEU A 138 3.08 3.76 16.68
N TYR A 139 1.89 3.29 16.36
CA TYR A 139 1.09 3.78 15.24
C TYR A 139 -0.39 3.95 15.65
N LYS A 140 -1.13 4.74 14.91
CA LYS A 140 -2.53 5.08 15.23
C LYS A 140 -3.52 4.08 14.65
N THR A 141 -3.26 3.61 13.45
CA THR A 141 -4.10 2.67 12.71
C THR A 141 -3.29 1.98 11.62
N PHE A 142 -3.79 0.83 11.19
CA PHE A 142 -3.29 0.11 10.02
C PHE A 142 -4.44 -0.06 9.00
N LEU A 143 -4.28 0.51 7.81
CA LEU A 143 -5.19 0.42 6.66
C LEU A 143 -4.62 -0.55 5.63
N GLY A 144 -5.36 -1.59 5.24
CA GLY A 144 -4.94 -2.52 4.18
C GLY A 144 -5.78 -3.79 4.14
N SER A 145 -5.37 -4.73 3.30
CA SER A 145 -6.03 -6.02 3.06
C SER A 145 -5.79 -7.02 4.21
N ASP A 146 -6.65 -8.02 4.30
CA ASP A 146 -6.43 -9.20 5.12
C ASP A 146 -5.71 -10.28 4.28
N PHE A 147 -4.39 -10.29 4.35
CA PHE A 147 -3.56 -11.17 3.54
C PHE A 147 -3.71 -12.65 3.89
N VAL A 148 -4.03 -12.97 5.15
CA VAL A 148 -4.34 -14.35 5.55
C VAL A 148 -5.62 -14.81 4.85
N GLU A 149 -6.64 -13.96 4.86
CA GLU A 149 -7.92 -14.26 4.18
C GLU A 149 -7.75 -14.35 2.66
N GLU A 150 -6.89 -13.52 2.05
CA GLU A 150 -6.55 -13.65 0.62
C GLU A 150 -5.93 -15.02 0.31
N GLY A 151 -4.97 -15.46 1.13
CA GLY A 151 -4.36 -16.80 1.01
C GLY A 151 -5.40 -17.92 1.16
N LYS A 152 -6.32 -17.79 2.14
CA LYS A 152 -7.42 -18.76 2.34
C LYS A 152 -8.34 -18.84 1.14
N LYS A 153 -8.77 -17.70 0.56
CA LYS A 153 -9.60 -17.67 -0.65
C LYS A 153 -8.93 -18.37 -1.83
N ALA A 154 -7.61 -18.15 -2.01
CA ALA A 154 -6.83 -18.85 -3.03
C ALA A 154 -6.81 -20.37 -2.81
N GLY A 155 -6.57 -20.81 -1.57
CA GLY A 155 -6.59 -22.24 -1.18
C GLY A 155 -7.97 -22.87 -1.32
N GLN A 156 -9.02 -22.19 -0.91
CA GLN A 156 -10.40 -22.68 -1.02
C GLN A 156 -10.80 -22.95 -2.47
N TRP A 157 -10.51 -21.98 -3.35
CA TRP A 157 -10.74 -22.19 -4.78
C TRP A 157 -9.98 -23.41 -5.32
N LEU A 158 -8.73 -23.59 -4.93
CA LEU A 158 -7.95 -24.75 -5.35
C LEU A 158 -8.57 -26.06 -4.90
N VAL A 159 -8.96 -26.15 -3.62
CA VAL A 159 -9.61 -27.36 -3.06
C VAL A 159 -10.90 -27.67 -3.80
N GLU A 160 -11.70 -26.66 -4.14
CA GLU A 160 -12.94 -26.83 -4.91
C GLU A 160 -12.66 -27.34 -6.34
N GLN A 161 -11.62 -26.80 -7.01
CA GLN A 161 -11.27 -27.22 -8.38
C GLN A 161 -10.84 -28.68 -8.47
N TYR A 162 -10.23 -29.22 -7.43
CA TYR A 162 -9.72 -30.60 -7.38
C TYR A 162 -10.57 -31.52 -6.50
N ALA A 163 -11.79 -31.14 -6.14
CA ALA A 163 -12.65 -31.90 -5.22
C ALA A 163 -12.95 -33.33 -5.70
N SER A 164 -13.04 -33.56 -7.02
CA SER A 164 -13.30 -34.89 -7.63
C SER A 164 -12.04 -35.67 -7.95
N GLU A 165 -10.85 -35.07 -7.85
CA GLU A 165 -9.59 -35.70 -8.20
C GLU A 165 -8.98 -36.41 -6.98
N THR A 166 -8.43 -37.62 -7.23
CA THR A 166 -7.88 -38.49 -6.16
C THR A 166 -6.36 -38.58 -6.18
N GLY A 167 -5.70 -38.07 -7.24
CA GLY A 167 -4.27 -38.04 -7.37
C GLY A 167 -3.61 -36.89 -6.60
N ASP A 168 -2.28 -36.97 -6.45
CA ASP A 168 -1.50 -35.86 -5.89
C ASP A 168 -1.63 -34.63 -6.80
N VAL A 169 -1.65 -33.44 -6.19
CA VAL A 169 -1.65 -32.13 -6.87
C VAL A 169 -0.37 -31.40 -6.50
N ASN A 170 0.53 -31.30 -7.45
CA ASN A 170 1.84 -30.69 -7.27
C ASN A 170 1.77 -29.17 -7.49
N ILE A 171 2.02 -28.42 -6.41
CA ILE A 171 1.93 -26.97 -6.38
C ILE A 171 3.32 -26.37 -6.33
N VAL A 172 3.58 -25.36 -7.14
CA VAL A 172 4.72 -24.47 -6.95
C VAL A 172 4.24 -23.09 -6.50
N GLU A 173 5.01 -22.45 -5.62
CA GLU A 173 4.64 -21.18 -4.99
C GLU A 173 5.68 -20.10 -5.30
N LEU A 174 5.23 -18.99 -5.89
CA LEU A 174 5.99 -17.76 -6.05
C LEU A 174 5.61 -16.79 -4.93
N GLN A 175 6.47 -16.71 -3.92
CA GLN A 175 6.25 -15.82 -2.79
C GLN A 175 6.64 -14.37 -3.13
N GLY A 176 6.07 -13.41 -2.42
CA GLY A 176 6.50 -12.03 -2.46
C GLY A 176 7.86 -11.79 -1.78
N THR A 177 8.14 -10.52 -1.48
CA THR A 177 9.37 -10.12 -0.78
C THR A 177 9.48 -10.82 0.57
N THR A 178 10.58 -11.53 0.77
CA THR A 178 10.83 -12.29 1.99
C THR A 178 10.76 -11.38 3.22
N GLY A 179 9.98 -11.80 4.23
CA GLY A 179 9.78 -11.06 5.48
C GLY A 179 8.77 -9.92 5.41
N SER A 180 8.08 -9.74 4.29
CA SER A 180 6.95 -8.81 4.20
C SER A 180 5.65 -9.46 4.68
N ALA A 181 4.76 -8.69 5.29
CA ALA A 181 3.45 -9.16 5.75
C ALA A 181 2.67 -9.91 4.66
N PRO A 182 2.47 -9.35 3.43
CA PRO A 182 1.71 -10.08 2.41
C PRO A 182 2.36 -11.40 1.96
N ALA A 183 3.69 -11.52 2.00
CA ALA A 183 4.33 -12.80 1.66
C ALA A 183 4.13 -13.84 2.74
N ASN A 184 4.27 -13.45 4.02
CA ASN A 184 4.11 -14.34 5.17
C ASN A 184 2.65 -14.81 5.31
N ASP A 185 1.72 -13.87 5.27
CA ASP A 185 0.31 -14.10 5.59
C ASP A 185 -0.43 -14.82 4.46
N ARG A 186 -0.18 -14.47 3.18
CA ARG A 186 -0.73 -15.20 2.03
C ARG A 186 -0.28 -16.66 2.02
N LYS A 187 1.01 -16.90 2.30
CA LYS A 187 1.54 -18.24 2.47
C LYS A 187 0.86 -19.00 3.61
N ALA A 188 0.72 -18.37 4.76
CA ALA A 188 0.09 -18.99 5.94
C ALA A 188 -1.38 -19.33 5.66
N GLY A 189 -2.16 -18.39 5.11
CA GLY A 189 -3.57 -18.60 4.81
C GLY A 189 -3.79 -19.69 3.75
N PHE A 190 -3.02 -19.68 2.67
CA PHE A 190 -3.06 -20.72 1.66
C PHE A 190 -2.70 -22.09 2.22
N GLY A 191 -1.58 -22.16 2.97
CA GLY A 191 -1.11 -23.41 3.59
C GLY A 191 -2.08 -23.99 4.61
N GLU A 192 -2.79 -23.15 5.38
CA GLU A 192 -3.82 -23.58 6.34
C GLU A 192 -4.94 -24.36 5.61
N VAL A 193 -5.40 -23.87 4.48
CA VAL A 193 -6.50 -24.50 3.73
C VAL A 193 -6.05 -25.77 3.04
N ILE A 194 -4.97 -25.73 2.25
CA ILE A 194 -4.52 -26.90 1.48
C ILE A 194 -3.93 -28.00 2.35
N GLY A 195 -3.39 -27.64 3.54
CA GLY A 195 -2.82 -28.59 4.49
C GLY A 195 -3.85 -29.55 5.11
N ALA A 196 -5.14 -29.28 4.96
CA ALA A 196 -6.21 -30.18 5.42
C ALA A 196 -6.34 -31.46 4.57
N ASP A 197 -5.85 -31.47 3.32
CA ASP A 197 -5.88 -32.63 2.44
C ASP A 197 -4.46 -32.93 1.93
N PRO A 198 -3.88 -34.09 2.26
CA PRO A 198 -2.50 -34.46 1.94
C PRO A 198 -2.22 -34.64 0.45
N LYS A 199 -3.24 -34.65 -0.41
CA LYS A 199 -3.05 -34.69 -1.87
C LYS A 199 -2.42 -33.40 -2.42
N PHE A 200 -2.62 -32.26 -1.74
CA PHE A 200 -2.03 -30.99 -2.15
C PHE A 200 -0.59 -30.87 -1.63
N LYS A 201 0.36 -30.83 -2.55
CA LYS A 201 1.79 -30.86 -2.21
C LYS A 201 2.49 -29.61 -2.75
N VAL A 202 2.94 -28.73 -1.87
CA VAL A 202 3.85 -27.65 -2.27
C VAL A 202 5.24 -28.23 -2.49
N ILE A 203 5.58 -28.54 -3.75
CA ILE A 203 6.85 -29.21 -4.13
C ILE A 203 8.01 -28.25 -4.28
N ALA A 204 7.75 -26.95 -4.52
CA ALA A 204 8.74 -25.88 -4.56
C ALA A 204 8.11 -24.55 -4.16
N SER A 205 8.88 -23.72 -3.46
CA SER A 205 8.44 -22.42 -2.98
C SER A 205 9.63 -21.47 -2.90
N GLN A 206 9.58 -20.33 -3.61
CA GLN A 206 10.67 -19.36 -3.66
C GLN A 206 10.13 -17.93 -3.86
N SER A 207 10.88 -16.94 -3.33
CA SER A 207 10.54 -15.53 -3.52
C SER A 207 10.80 -15.07 -4.97
N GLY A 208 9.83 -14.39 -5.54
CA GLY A 208 9.91 -13.61 -6.78
C GLY A 208 9.85 -12.11 -6.54
N ASP A 209 9.97 -11.67 -5.27
CA ASP A 209 10.07 -10.27 -4.83
C ASP A 209 8.94 -9.36 -5.37
N PHE A 210 7.77 -9.94 -5.67
CA PHE A 210 6.63 -9.26 -6.30
C PHE A 210 6.91 -8.69 -7.70
N THR A 211 8.02 -9.05 -8.34
CA THR A 211 8.39 -8.52 -9.66
C THR A 211 8.10 -9.51 -10.79
N ARG A 212 7.69 -8.99 -11.95
CA ARG A 212 7.44 -9.82 -13.15
C ARG A 212 8.70 -10.56 -13.61
N ALA A 213 9.84 -9.87 -13.66
CA ALA A 213 11.11 -10.44 -14.11
C ALA A 213 11.57 -11.60 -13.21
N LYS A 214 11.47 -11.42 -11.87
CA LYS A 214 11.88 -12.47 -10.92
C LYS A 214 10.88 -13.61 -10.91
N GLY A 215 9.58 -13.33 -11.04
CA GLY A 215 8.55 -14.37 -11.22
C GLY A 215 8.85 -15.26 -12.40
N LYS A 216 9.24 -14.68 -13.55
CA LYS A 216 9.68 -15.45 -14.72
C LYS A 216 10.93 -16.30 -14.43
N GLU A 217 11.97 -15.70 -13.87
CA GLU A 217 13.24 -16.38 -13.56
C GLU A 217 13.01 -17.60 -12.66
N VAL A 218 12.23 -17.43 -11.58
CA VAL A 218 11.96 -18.49 -10.61
C VAL A 218 11.08 -19.58 -11.24
N MET A 219 10.07 -19.21 -12.04
CA MET A 219 9.23 -20.19 -12.73
C MET A 219 10.02 -20.98 -13.78
N ASP A 220 10.94 -20.36 -14.52
CA ASP A 220 11.87 -21.06 -15.43
C ASP A 220 12.69 -22.11 -14.67
N ALA A 221 13.13 -21.82 -13.43
CA ALA A 221 13.85 -22.78 -12.59
C ALA A 221 12.94 -23.91 -12.09
N PHE A 222 11.72 -23.60 -11.67
CA PHE A 222 10.73 -24.60 -11.25
C PHE A 222 10.40 -25.58 -12.36
N LEU A 223 10.16 -25.10 -13.59
CA LEU A 223 9.86 -25.94 -14.75
C LEU A 223 10.99 -26.89 -15.12
N LYS A 224 12.25 -26.48 -14.92
CA LYS A 224 13.42 -27.33 -15.17
C LYS A 224 13.60 -28.41 -14.10
N ALA A 225 13.28 -28.08 -12.85
CA ALA A 225 13.49 -28.97 -11.70
C ALA A 225 12.32 -29.94 -11.48
N ASN A 226 11.11 -29.55 -11.86
CA ASN A 226 9.86 -30.26 -11.57
C ASN A 226 9.04 -30.44 -12.87
N PRO A 227 9.07 -31.61 -13.50
CA PRO A 227 8.34 -31.83 -14.76
C PRO A 227 6.83 -31.87 -14.62
N ASP A 228 6.35 -32.24 -13.42
CA ASP A 228 4.94 -32.52 -13.15
C ASP A 228 4.33 -31.47 -12.21
N ILE A 229 4.29 -30.21 -12.67
CA ILE A 229 3.63 -29.10 -11.97
C ILE A 229 2.17 -29.02 -12.43
N ASP A 230 1.22 -29.10 -11.49
CA ASP A 230 -0.21 -28.97 -11.76
C ASP A 230 -0.70 -27.53 -11.53
N VAL A 231 -0.16 -26.87 -10.51
CA VAL A 231 -0.63 -25.56 -10.06
C VAL A 231 0.53 -24.62 -9.74
N LEU A 232 0.38 -23.36 -10.15
CA LEU A 232 1.17 -22.24 -9.67
C LEU A 232 0.29 -21.37 -8.78
N TYR A 233 0.70 -21.14 -7.53
CA TYR A 233 0.22 -20.07 -6.68
C TYR A 233 1.25 -18.95 -6.66
N ALA A 234 0.92 -17.80 -7.23
CA ALA A 234 1.75 -16.60 -7.22
C ALA A 234 1.12 -15.54 -6.29
N HIS A 235 1.90 -15.01 -5.37
CA HIS A 235 1.42 -14.05 -4.38
C HIS A 235 1.03 -12.69 -4.98
N ASN A 236 1.29 -12.45 -6.28
CA ASN A 236 0.72 -11.31 -7.00
C ASN A 236 0.64 -11.56 -8.51
N ASP A 237 -0.11 -10.67 -9.18
CA ASP A 237 -0.32 -10.75 -10.63
C ASP A 237 0.97 -10.57 -11.43
N ASP A 238 1.87 -9.66 -11.03
CA ASP A 238 3.11 -9.41 -11.78
C ASP A 238 4.01 -10.66 -11.84
N MET A 239 4.17 -11.37 -10.72
CA MET A 239 4.89 -12.66 -10.74
C MET A 239 4.16 -13.71 -11.57
N GLY A 240 2.82 -13.77 -11.48
CA GLY A 240 1.99 -14.65 -12.30
C GLY A 240 2.14 -14.39 -13.80
N LEU A 241 2.17 -13.12 -14.20
CA LEU A 241 2.39 -12.71 -15.60
C LEU A 241 3.79 -13.06 -16.07
N GLY A 242 4.81 -12.90 -15.21
CA GLY A 242 6.16 -13.40 -15.52
C GLY A 242 6.23 -14.92 -15.67
N ALA A 243 5.51 -15.64 -14.80
CA ALA A 243 5.42 -17.10 -14.87
C ALA A 243 4.71 -17.59 -16.14
N ILE A 244 3.70 -16.88 -16.64
CA ILE A 244 3.05 -17.17 -17.93
C ILE A 244 4.09 -17.18 -19.05
N GLU A 245 4.98 -16.18 -19.11
CA GLU A 245 6.05 -16.14 -20.12
C GLU A 245 7.00 -17.36 -20.03
N ALA A 246 7.34 -17.81 -18.81
CA ALA A 246 8.17 -18.98 -18.59
C ALA A 246 7.46 -20.27 -19.03
N ILE A 247 6.17 -20.42 -18.70
CA ILE A 247 5.34 -21.58 -19.06
C ILE A 247 5.20 -21.70 -20.58
N GLU A 248 4.89 -20.59 -21.27
CA GLU A 248 4.80 -20.51 -22.72
C GLU A 248 6.16 -20.83 -23.38
N GLY A 249 7.26 -20.30 -22.81
CA GLY A 249 8.64 -20.58 -23.25
C GLY A 249 9.04 -22.05 -23.13
N ALA A 250 8.45 -22.78 -22.19
CA ALA A 250 8.62 -24.21 -22.01
C ALA A 250 7.68 -25.05 -22.91
N GLY A 251 6.89 -24.43 -23.79
CA GLY A 251 5.96 -25.09 -24.70
C GLY A 251 4.68 -25.61 -24.02
N LYS A 252 4.39 -25.16 -22.80
CA LYS A 252 3.17 -25.48 -22.06
C LYS A 252 2.12 -24.35 -22.20
N VAL A 253 0.87 -24.67 -21.98
CA VAL A 253 -0.25 -23.74 -22.07
C VAL A 253 -0.64 -23.26 -20.66
N PRO A 254 -0.38 -21.95 -20.30
CA PRO A 254 -0.76 -21.43 -19.01
C PRO A 254 -2.28 -21.46 -18.83
N GLY A 255 -2.74 -21.71 -17.61
CA GLY A 255 -4.14 -21.85 -17.27
C GLY A 255 -4.77 -23.19 -17.66
N LYS A 256 -4.08 -23.99 -18.50
CA LYS A 256 -4.56 -25.28 -18.97
C LYS A 256 -3.65 -26.44 -18.53
N ASP A 257 -2.39 -26.43 -18.93
CA ASP A 257 -1.42 -27.45 -18.52
C ASP A 257 -0.92 -27.21 -17.08
N ILE A 258 -0.87 -25.96 -16.67
CA ILE A 258 -0.59 -25.51 -15.29
C ILE A 258 -1.67 -24.50 -14.91
N LYS A 259 -2.48 -24.79 -13.89
CA LYS A 259 -3.44 -23.83 -13.34
C LYS A 259 -2.70 -22.74 -12.60
N ILE A 260 -3.17 -21.50 -12.73
CA ILE A 260 -2.51 -20.34 -12.15
C ILE A 260 -3.51 -19.59 -11.26
N ILE A 261 -3.12 -19.37 -10.01
CA ILE A 261 -3.84 -18.55 -9.03
C ILE A 261 -2.94 -17.37 -8.68
N THR A 262 -3.50 -16.15 -8.71
CA THR A 262 -2.77 -14.94 -8.34
C THR A 262 -3.56 -14.07 -7.37
N VAL A 263 -2.93 -13.00 -6.89
CA VAL A 263 -3.55 -11.97 -6.06
C VAL A 263 -3.26 -10.63 -6.70
N ASP A 264 -4.10 -9.64 -6.51
CA ASP A 264 -4.10 -8.22 -6.82
C ASP A 264 -5.31 -7.80 -7.67
N ALA A 265 -5.55 -8.43 -8.80
CA ALA A 265 -6.50 -8.07 -9.83
C ALA A 265 -6.13 -6.75 -10.55
N VAL A 266 -4.84 -6.53 -10.86
CA VAL A 266 -4.43 -5.45 -11.75
C VAL A 266 -4.90 -5.72 -13.18
N LYS A 267 -4.99 -4.66 -13.99
CA LYS A 267 -5.59 -4.74 -15.33
C LYS A 267 -4.95 -5.80 -16.22
N ASP A 268 -3.61 -5.93 -16.20
CA ASP A 268 -2.90 -6.96 -16.96
C ASP A 268 -3.22 -8.38 -16.46
N GLY A 269 -3.32 -8.57 -15.12
CA GLY A 269 -3.73 -9.82 -14.51
C GLY A 269 -5.17 -10.18 -14.88
N MET A 270 -6.09 -9.21 -14.78
CA MET A 270 -7.49 -9.37 -15.18
C MET A 270 -7.64 -9.69 -16.68
N GLN A 271 -6.79 -9.11 -17.54
CA GLN A 271 -6.75 -9.48 -18.96
C GLN A 271 -6.29 -10.94 -19.15
N ALA A 272 -5.21 -11.34 -18.47
CA ALA A 272 -4.73 -12.73 -18.52
C ALA A 272 -5.77 -13.73 -17.99
N LEU A 273 -6.53 -13.36 -16.96
CA LEU A 273 -7.66 -14.14 -16.45
C LEU A 273 -8.81 -14.22 -17.48
N ALA A 274 -9.19 -13.11 -18.08
CA ALA A 274 -10.21 -13.07 -19.13
C ALA A 274 -9.84 -13.92 -20.36
N ASP A 275 -8.55 -13.97 -20.69
CA ASP A 275 -7.99 -14.78 -21.78
C ASP A 275 -7.80 -16.26 -21.40
N GLY A 276 -8.04 -16.63 -20.13
CA GLY A 276 -7.91 -18.00 -19.61
C GLY A 276 -6.47 -18.45 -19.36
N LYS A 277 -5.51 -17.53 -19.31
CA LYS A 277 -4.11 -17.81 -18.95
C LYS A 277 -3.89 -17.88 -17.44
N ILE A 278 -4.69 -17.16 -16.66
CA ILE A 278 -4.87 -17.29 -15.21
C ILE A 278 -6.23 -17.92 -14.97
N ASN A 279 -6.39 -18.66 -13.88
CA ASN A 279 -7.64 -19.37 -13.57
C ASN A 279 -8.46 -18.67 -12.47
N TYR A 280 -7.77 -17.99 -11.55
CA TYR A 280 -8.41 -17.33 -10.43
C TYR A 280 -7.55 -16.19 -9.89
N ILE A 281 -8.18 -15.07 -9.56
CA ILE A 281 -7.53 -13.94 -8.92
C ILE A 281 -8.30 -13.56 -7.65
N VAL A 282 -7.56 -13.42 -6.54
CA VAL A 282 -8.04 -12.78 -5.32
C VAL A 282 -7.72 -11.30 -5.42
N GLU A 283 -8.70 -10.43 -5.20
CA GLU A 283 -8.47 -8.99 -5.23
C GLU A 283 -7.65 -8.53 -4.02
N CYS A 284 -6.70 -7.63 -4.25
CA CYS A 284 -6.03 -6.79 -3.27
C CYS A 284 -6.05 -5.37 -3.83
N SER A 285 -6.83 -4.47 -3.24
CA SER A 285 -7.06 -3.15 -3.82
C SER A 285 -5.92 -2.18 -3.54
N PRO A 286 -5.28 -1.56 -4.57
CA PRO A 286 -4.27 -0.53 -4.37
C PRO A 286 -4.86 0.85 -4.06
N LEU A 287 -6.18 1.03 -4.14
CA LEU A 287 -6.85 2.33 -4.08
C LEU A 287 -7.05 2.83 -2.64
N LEU A 288 -6.00 2.81 -1.85
CA LEU A 288 -6.02 3.17 -0.42
C LEU A 288 -5.98 4.68 -0.16
N GLY A 289 -5.65 5.49 -1.17
CA GLY A 289 -5.42 6.93 -1.01
C GLY A 289 -6.57 7.69 -0.36
N PRO A 290 -7.83 7.56 -0.82
CA PRO A 290 -8.96 8.29 -0.21
C PRO A 290 -9.14 7.99 1.26
N GLN A 291 -9.13 6.71 1.66
CA GLN A 291 -9.26 6.30 3.06
C GLN A 291 -8.06 6.75 3.91
N LEU A 292 -6.84 6.70 3.36
CA LEU A 292 -5.64 7.17 4.04
C LEU A 292 -5.75 8.66 4.36
N MET A 293 -6.19 9.49 3.41
CA MET A 293 -6.35 10.94 3.64
C MET A 293 -7.43 11.24 4.68
N ASP A 294 -8.53 10.48 4.68
CA ASP A 294 -9.59 10.60 5.69
C ASP A 294 -9.08 10.23 7.08
N LEU A 295 -8.38 9.10 7.21
CA LEU A 295 -7.76 8.67 8.47
C LEU A 295 -6.75 9.68 8.99
N ALA A 296 -5.92 10.27 8.12
CA ALA A 296 -4.96 11.28 8.50
C ALA A 296 -5.65 12.53 9.10
N LYS A 297 -6.69 13.02 8.46
CA LYS A 297 -7.49 14.15 8.97
C LYS A 297 -8.12 13.84 10.32
N LYS A 298 -8.72 12.68 10.50
CA LYS A 298 -9.32 12.25 11.78
C LYS A 298 -8.27 12.13 12.88
N VAL A 299 -7.13 11.52 12.60
CA VAL A 299 -6.03 11.39 13.57
C VAL A 299 -5.52 12.75 14.01
N LEU A 300 -5.35 13.70 13.09
CA LEU A 300 -4.90 15.06 13.40
C LEU A 300 -5.96 15.89 14.13
N ALA A 301 -7.25 15.64 13.90
CA ALA A 301 -8.35 16.22 14.65
C ALA A 301 -8.49 15.64 16.07
N GLY A 302 -7.70 14.64 16.44
CA GLY A 302 -7.79 13.95 17.73
C GLY A 302 -8.98 13.01 17.85
N GLU A 303 -9.59 12.63 16.73
CA GLU A 303 -10.69 11.67 16.70
C GLU A 303 -10.18 10.23 16.95
N THR A 304 -11.03 9.42 17.57
CA THR A 304 -10.75 7.99 17.72
C THR A 304 -10.93 7.29 16.37
N VAL A 305 -9.87 6.61 15.90
CA VAL A 305 -9.92 5.77 14.72
C VAL A 305 -9.78 4.30 15.12
N PRO A 306 -10.34 3.33 14.34
CA PRO A 306 -10.09 1.92 14.56
C PRO A 306 -8.59 1.62 14.47
N THR A 307 -8.09 0.69 15.27
CA THR A 307 -6.69 0.24 15.22
C THR A 307 -6.37 -0.49 13.91
N ARG A 308 -7.38 -1.08 13.28
CA ARG A 308 -7.31 -1.79 12.01
C ARG A 308 -8.49 -1.41 11.11
N VAL A 309 -8.19 -1.02 9.88
CA VAL A 309 -9.16 -0.79 8.81
C VAL A 309 -8.87 -1.78 7.68
N VAL A 310 -9.76 -2.74 7.49
CA VAL A 310 -9.63 -3.76 6.43
C VAL A 310 -10.35 -3.26 5.18
N THR A 311 -9.72 -3.41 4.02
CA THR A 311 -10.32 -3.14 2.72
C THR A 311 -11.33 -4.22 2.35
N GLU A 312 -12.43 -3.82 1.70
CA GLU A 312 -13.38 -4.78 1.13
C GLU A 312 -12.84 -5.25 -0.22
N GLU A 313 -12.71 -6.58 -0.37
CA GLU A 313 -12.09 -7.20 -1.54
C GLU A 313 -12.86 -8.45 -1.95
N THR A 314 -12.90 -8.68 -3.26
CA THR A 314 -13.61 -9.79 -3.87
C THR A 314 -12.65 -10.80 -4.51
N THR A 315 -13.18 -11.68 -5.34
CA THR A 315 -12.41 -12.64 -6.13
C THR A 315 -12.95 -12.65 -7.56
N PHE A 316 -12.13 -13.06 -8.51
CA PHE A 316 -12.51 -13.10 -9.91
C PHE A 316 -12.25 -14.46 -10.55
N THR A 317 -13.30 -14.99 -11.17
CA THR A 317 -13.23 -16.05 -12.17
C THR A 317 -13.04 -15.44 -13.56
N GLN A 318 -12.76 -16.27 -14.55
CA GLN A 318 -12.61 -15.82 -15.95
C GLN A 318 -13.84 -15.03 -16.46
N GLU A 319 -15.04 -15.48 -16.14
CA GLU A 319 -16.26 -14.82 -16.57
C GLU A 319 -16.46 -13.45 -15.88
N GLN A 320 -16.18 -13.40 -14.58
CA GLN A 320 -16.24 -12.14 -13.83
C GLN A 320 -15.18 -11.14 -14.31
N ALA A 321 -13.97 -11.64 -14.69
CA ALA A 321 -12.93 -10.78 -15.24
C ALA A 321 -13.34 -10.13 -16.55
N LYS A 322 -13.98 -10.86 -17.47
CA LYS A 322 -14.51 -10.29 -18.73
C LYS A 322 -15.50 -9.16 -18.50
N GLN A 323 -16.31 -9.29 -17.44
CA GLN A 323 -17.32 -8.27 -17.09
C GLN A 323 -16.68 -7.06 -16.39
N ALA A 324 -15.72 -7.28 -15.48
CA ALA A 324 -15.11 -6.23 -14.67
C ALA A 324 -14.01 -5.44 -15.41
N LEU A 325 -13.31 -6.06 -16.37
CA LEU A 325 -12.16 -5.49 -17.07
C LEU A 325 -12.39 -4.10 -17.70
N PRO A 326 -13.55 -3.81 -18.36
CA PRO A 326 -13.79 -2.49 -18.95
C PRO A 326 -13.82 -1.34 -17.94
N SER A 327 -14.15 -1.61 -16.67
CA SER A 327 -14.23 -0.61 -15.59
C SER A 327 -13.03 -0.64 -14.64
N ARG A 328 -12.06 -1.53 -14.87
CA ARG A 328 -10.90 -1.69 -13.98
C ARG A 328 -10.01 -0.45 -14.01
N GLN A 329 -9.73 0.12 -12.84
CA GLN A 329 -9.03 1.40 -12.69
C GLN A 329 -7.50 1.25 -12.59
N TYR A 330 -7.02 0.05 -12.30
CA TYR A 330 -5.59 -0.24 -12.06
C TYR A 330 -5.18 -1.59 -12.65
#